data_804a008da5ade0801be3596bf1d79917
#
_entry.id   804a008da5ade0801be3596bf1d79917
#
_cell.length_a   1.000
_cell.length_b   1.000
_cell.length_c   1.000
_cell.angle_alpha   90.00
_cell.angle_beta   90.00
_cell.angle_gamma   90.00
#
_symmetry.space_group_name_H-M   'P 1'
#
loop_
_entity.id
_entity.type
_entity.pdbx_description
1 polymer ?
#
loop_
_entity_poly.entity_id
_entity_poly.type
_entity_poly.pdbx_seq_one_letter_code
_entity_poly.pdbx_strand_id
1 'polypeptide(L)' 'EDIPQELLDKLAERTQARKEKNWALSDKLRDEINAAGYDIKDSPEGSTLVKR' A
#
# COMPACT_ATOMS: atom_id res chain seq x y z
N GLU A 1 -10.98 -2.65 -13.53
CA GLU A 1 -10.83 -3.95 -12.91
C GLU A 1 -10.71 -3.81 -11.42
N ASP A 2 -11.09 -4.88 -10.75
CA ASP A 2 -11.13 -4.84 -9.31
C ASP A 2 -9.78 -5.13 -8.71
N ILE A 3 -9.43 -4.34 -7.72
CA ILE A 3 -8.21 -4.57 -6.96
C ILE A 3 -8.55 -5.57 -5.85
N PRO A 4 -7.75 -6.62 -5.67
CA PRO A 4 -8.03 -7.59 -4.61
C PRO A 4 -8.13 -6.91 -3.25
N GLN A 5 -9.09 -7.37 -2.45
CA GLN A 5 -9.31 -6.79 -1.12
C GLN A 5 -8.06 -6.91 -0.25
N GLU A 6 -7.29 -7.98 -0.43
CA GLU A 6 -6.06 -8.16 0.34
C GLU A 6 -5.11 -7.00 0.13
N LEU A 7 -5.03 -6.50 -1.10
CA LEU A 7 -4.12 -5.40 -1.38
C LEU A 7 -4.65 -4.08 -0.82
N LEU A 8 -5.96 -3.91 -0.84
CA LEU A 8 -6.55 -2.73 -0.21
C LEU A 8 -6.30 -2.75 1.29
N ASP A 9 -6.39 -3.92 1.91
CA ASP A 9 -6.10 -4.05 3.33
C ASP A 9 -4.64 -3.73 3.61
N LYS A 10 -3.73 -4.21 2.77
CA LYS A 10 -2.31 -3.92 2.94
C LYS A 10 -2.04 -2.43 2.78
N LEU A 11 -2.74 -1.80 1.86
CA LEU A 11 -2.58 -0.36 1.68
C LEU A 11 -3.00 0.40 2.93
N ALA A 12 -4.11 0.00 3.54
CA ALA A 12 -4.58 0.64 4.76
C ALA A 12 -3.59 0.42 5.90
N GLU A 13 -3.04 -0.79 6.00
CA GLU A 13 -2.05 -1.08 7.03
C GLU A 13 -0.77 -0.26 6.81
N ARG A 14 -0.36 -0.10 5.56
CA ARG A 14 0.79 0.72 5.24
C ARG A 14 0.58 2.15 5.69
N THR A 15 -0.60 2.69 5.43
CA THR A 15 -0.92 4.05 5.84
C THR A 15 -0.84 4.18 7.35
N GLN A 16 -1.40 3.20 8.07
CA GLN A 16 -1.34 3.22 9.53
C GLN A 16 0.10 3.10 10.03
N ALA A 17 0.89 2.23 9.40
CA ALA A 17 2.28 2.07 9.81
C ALA A 17 3.05 3.38 9.65
N ARG A 18 2.79 4.11 8.58
CA ARG A 18 3.46 5.39 8.37
C ARG A 18 3.06 6.41 9.42
N LYS A 19 1.79 6.41 9.82
CA LYS A 19 1.34 7.30 10.87
C LYS A 19 2.04 7.01 12.18
N GLU A 20 2.34 5.74 12.42
CA GLU A 20 3.02 5.30 13.64
C GLU A 20 4.53 5.35 13.50
N LYS A 21 5.02 5.77 12.32
CA LYS A 21 6.44 5.82 12.01
C LYS A 21 7.08 4.43 12.06
N ASN A 22 6.29 3.42 11.74
CA ASN A 22 6.77 2.05 11.67
C ASN A 22 7.23 1.79 10.24
N TRP A 23 8.41 2.33 9.91
CA TRP A 23 8.87 2.32 8.53
C TRP A 23 9.17 0.92 8.02
N ALA A 24 9.66 0.04 8.90
CA ALA A 24 9.96 -1.31 8.49
C ALA A 24 8.70 -2.03 8.00
N LEU A 25 7.60 -1.88 8.73
CA LEU A 25 6.33 -2.50 8.32
C LEU A 25 5.81 -1.85 7.05
N SER A 26 5.91 -0.54 6.96
CA SER A 26 5.47 0.19 5.77
C SER A 26 6.20 -0.33 4.53
N ASP A 27 7.52 -0.49 4.62
CA ASP A 27 8.30 -0.98 3.49
C ASP A 27 7.91 -2.41 3.13
N LYS A 28 7.69 -3.25 4.13
CA LYS A 28 7.31 -4.64 3.89
C LYS A 28 5.98 -4.71 3.14
N LEU A 29 5.01 -3.93 3.59
CA LEU A 29 3.70 -3.93 2.94
C LEU A 29 3.80 -3.42 1.52
N ARG A 30 4.61 -2.39 1.29
CA ARG A 30 4.82 -1.90 -0.07
C ARG A 30 5.43 -2.98 -0.96
N ASP A 31 6.41 -3.69 -0.45
CA ASP A 31 7.03 -4.75 -1.23
C ASP A 31 6.03 -5.83 -1.59
N GLU A 32 5.15 -6.18 -0.66
CA GLU A 32 4.13 -7.18 -0.93
C GLU A 32 3.16 -6.72 -2.00
N ILE A 33 2.79 -5.45 -1.97
CA ILE A 33 1.91 -4.89 -2.98
C ILE A 33 2.60 -4.89 -4.34
N ASN A 34 3.87 -4.50 -4.37
CA ASN A 34 4.63 -4.50 -5.62
C ASN A 34 4.77 -5.91 -6.19
N ALA A 35 4.98 -6.89 -5.33
CA ALA A 35 5.11 -8.27 -5.77
C ALA A 35 3.81 -8.79 -6.37
N ALA A 36 2.69 -8.22 -5.97
CA ALA A 36 1.39 -8.61 -6.53
C ALA A 36 1.10 -7.92 -7.87
N GLY A 37 2.01 -7.05 -8.33
CA GLY A 37 1.85 -6.40 -9.62
C GLY A 37 1.20 -5.03 -9.53
N TYR A 38 1.27 -4.38 -8.39
CA TYR A 38 0.69 -3.06 -8.20
C TYR A 38 1.73 -2.10 -7.64
N ASP A 39 1.52 -0.82 -7.90
CA ASP A 39 2.32 0.24 -7.30
C ASP A 39 1.43 1.07 -6.39
N ILE A 40 2.07 1.74 -5.44
CA ILE A 40 1.35 2.65 -4.56
C ILE A 40 1.62 4.05 -5.04
N LYS A 41 0.54 4.80 -5.25
CA LYS A 41 0.64 6.19 -5.66
C LYS A 41 0.13 7.07 -4.51
N ASP A 42 1.02 7.90 -4.00
CA ASP A 42 0.65 8.82 -2.93
C ASP A 42 0.12 10.12 -3.52
N SER A 43 -0.88 10.66 -2.88
CA SER A 43 -1.46 11.93 -3.29
C SER A 43 -1.91 12.68 -2.06
N PRO A 44 -2.20 13.99 -2.20
CA PRO A 44 -2.69 14.77 -1.05
C PRO A 44 -3.97 14.22 -0.46
N GLU A 45 -4.74 13.49 -1.25
CA GLU A 45 -6.01 12.93 -0.79
C GLU A 45 -5.86 11.55 -0.19
N GLY A 46 -4.67 10.97 -0.28
CA GLY A 46 -4.43 9.64 0.24
C GLY A 46 -3.61 8.82 -0.73
N SER A 47 -3.46 7.55 -0.41
CA SER A 47 -2.70 6.63 -1.25
C SER A 47 -3.66 5.75 -2.05
N THR A 48 -3.28 5.44 -3.27
CA THR A 48 -4.06 4.55 -4.11
C THR A 48 -3.15 3.50 -4.72
N LEU A 49 -3.76 2.43 -5.23
CA LEU A 49 -3.03 1.38 -5.92
C LEU A 49 -3.25 1.54 -7.41
N VAL A 50 -2.18 1.36 -8.16
CA VAL A 50 -2.24 1.37 -9.61
C VAL A 50 -1.59 0.10 -10.12
N LYS A 51 -2.21 -0.48 -11.14
CA LYS A 51 -1.67 -1.72 -11.71
C LYS A 51 -0.44 -1.41 -12.52
N ARG A 52 0.59 -2.21 -12.34
CA ARG A 52 1.85 -2.05 -13.07
C ARG A 52 1.76 -2.55 -14.49
#